data_4718779557629911198cfaa6f8d887d4
#
_entry.id   4718779557629911198cfaa6f8d887d4
#
_cell.length_a   1.000
_cell.length_b   1.000
_cell.length_c   1.000
_cell.angle_alpha   90.00
_cell.angle_beta   90.00
_cell.angle_gamma   90.00
#
_symmetry.space_group_name_H-M   'P 1'
#
loop_
_entity.id
_entity.type
_entity.pdbx_description
1 polymer ?
#
loop_
_entity_poly.entity_id
_entity_poly.type
_entity_poly.pdbx_seq_one_letter_code
_entity_poly.pdbx_strand_id
1 'polypeptide(L)'
;MRWRDVDLDRGKVSIRQTVTAIRHRVHIAPRTTSVITSKSISKDGGRAGYRGLLEVAKGATRAKSKVVCDALILDEDSRSDTYPYIQIDENEVDIGHEATVSKIGDEQLFYLMSRGLSESDASAMIVSGFVEPITKELPLEYAVEMNRLIQLQMEGSVG
;
A
#
# COMPACT_ATOMS: atom_id res chain seq x y z
N MET A 1 14.03 -8.18 -5.46
CA MET A 1 12.66 -8.67 -5.36
C MET A 1 12.70 -10.19 -5.38
N ARG A 2 12.39 -10.85 -4.28
CA ARG A 2 12.34 -12.33 -4.24
C ARG A 2 10.89 -12.75 -4.38
N TRP A 3 10.61 -13.57 -5.35
CA TRP A 3 9.31 -14.17 -5.65
C TRP A 3 8.94 -15.24 -4.59
N ARG A 4 8.75 -14.84 -3.33
CA ARG A 4 8.34 -15.77 -2.27
C ARG A 4 6.83 -15.80 -2.01
N ASP A 5 6.08 -14.93 -2.69
CA ASP A 5 4.65 -14.77 -2.43
C ASP A 5 3.77 -15.34 -3.54
N VAL A 6 4.31 -16.25 -4.36
CA VAL A 6 3.56 -16.97 -5.39
C VAL A 6 3.37 -18.40 -4.91
N ASP A 7 2.18 -18.69 -4.41
CA ASP A 7 1.77 -20.07 -4.09
C ASP A 7 1.01 -20.63 -5.30
N LEU A 8 1.74 -21.27 -6.18
CA LEU A 8 1.20 -21.86 -7.41
C LEU A 8 0.24 -23.03 -7.14
N ASP A 9 0.44 -23.76 -6.04
CA ASP A 9 -0.41 -24.89 -5.68
C ASP A 9 -1.78 -24.44 -5.17
N ARG A 10 -1.84 -23.25 -4.57
CA ARG A 10 -3.09 -22.62 -4.10
C ARG A 10 -3.62 -21.55 -5.04
N GLY A 11 -2.93 -21.26 -6.13
CA GLY A 11 -3.29 -20.22 -7.08
C GLY A 11 -3.35 -18.81 -6.47
N LYS A 12 -2.56 -18.55 -5.42
CA LYS A 12 -2.57 -17.27 -4.71
C LYS A 12 -1.30 -16.48 -4.99
N VAL A 13 -1.47 -15.27 -5.49
CA VAL A 13 -0.39 -14.29 -5.67
C VAL A 13 -0.66 -13.11 -4.76
N SER A 14 0.25 -12.85 -3.83
CA SER A 14 0.21 -11.65 -2.97
C SER A 14 1.34 -10.71 -3.37
N ILE A 15 1.00 -9.54 -3.90
CA ILE A 15 1.97 -8.50 -4.26
C ILE A 15 1.78 -7.33 -3.31
N ARG A 16 2.83 -7.01 -2.55
CA ARG A 16 2.83 -5.94 -1.56
C ARG A 16 3.94 -4.96 -1.85
N GLN A 17 3.61 -3.68 -1.84
CA GLN A 17 4.61 -2.64 -2.07
C GLN A 17 4.29 -1.36 -1.30
N THR A 18 5.34 -0.79 -0.72
CA THR A 18 5.42 0.58 -0.24
C THR A 18 6.40 1.33 -1.13
N VAL A 19 5.92 2.15 -2.08
CA VAL A 19 6.83 2.95 -2.95
C VAL A 19 6.11 4.10 -3.65
N THR A 20 6.86 5.12 -4.01
CA THR A 20 6.47 6.40 -4.58
C THR A 20 5.94 6.37 -6.02
N ALA A 21 6.25 5.36 -6.84
CA ALA A 21 5.61 5.15 -8.15
C ALA A 21 5.90 3.75 -8.67
N ILE A 22 4.85 2.97 -8.95
CA ILE A 22 5.01 1.59 -9.42
C ILE A 22 4.16 1.35 -10.65
N ARG A 23 4.79 0.69 -11.64
CA ARG A 23 4.09 0.11 -12.78
C ARG A 23 4.02 -1.39 -12.59
N HIS A 24 2.84 -1.92 -12.37
CA HIS A 24 2.60 -3.36 -12.29
C HIS A 24 1.74 -3.84 -13.42
N ARG A 25 2.13 -4.98 -13.96
CA ARG A 25 1.30 -5.78 -14.84
C ARG A 25 1.09 -7.14 -14.21
N VAL A 26 -0.15 -7.50 -13.94
CA VAL A 26 -0.52 -8.80 -13.36
C VAL A 26 -1.42 -9.52 -14.33
N HIS A 27 -0.99 -10.70 -14.75
CA HIS A 27 -1.79 -11.61 -15.54
C HIS A 27 -2.48 -12.61 -14.62
N ILE A 28 -3.80 -12.70 -14.75
CA ILE A 28 -4.63 -13.56 -13.92
C ILE A 28 -4.95 -14.85 -14.68
N ALA A 29 -4.67 -15.99 -14.04
CA ALA A 29 -4.97 -17.31 -14.55
C ALA A 29 -6.33 -17.83 -14.02
N PRO A 30 -6.89 -18.94 -14.60
CA PRO A 30 -8.15 -19.52 -14.13
C PRO A 30 -8.08 -19.97 -12.67
N ARG A 31 -9.19 -19.74 -11.93
CA ARG A 31 -9.36 -20.16 -10.54
C ARG A 31 -8.28 -19.65 -9.56
N THR A 32 -7.64 -18.55 -9.91
CA THR A 32 -6.64 -17.91 -9.06
C THR A 32 -7.25 -16.81 -8.22
N THR A 33 -6.60 -16.50 -7.10
CA THR A 33 -6.92 -15.33 -6.30
C THR A 33 -5.69 -14.44 -6.22
N SER A 34 -5.87 -13.15 -6.50
CA SER A 34 -4.82 -12.14 -6.40
C SER A 34 -5.27 -11.03 -5.45
N VAL A 35 -4.37 -10.58 -4.59
CA VAL A 35 -4.57 -9.37 -3.78
C VAL A 35 -3.37 -8.48 -3.99
N ILE A 36 -3.61 -7.25 -4.42
CA ILE A 36 -2.60 -6.22 -4.56
C ILE A 36 -2.91 -5.15 -3.52
N THR A 37 -2.00 -4.94 -2.59
CA THR A 37 -2.11 -3.88 -1.59
C THR A 37 -1.02 -2.86 -1.82
N SER A 38 -1.41 -1.61 -2.05
CA SER A 38 -0.53 -0.46 -2.15
C SER A 38 -0.80 0.50 -1.00
N LYS A 39 0.23 0.83 -0.24
CA LYS A 39 0.15 1.89 0.76
C LYS A 39 1.18 2.97 0.43
N SER A 40 0.75 4.21 0.42
CA SER A 40 1.62 5.35 0.15
C SER A 40 1.48 6.41 1.23
N ILE A 41 2.58 7.11 1.50
CA ILE A 41 2.64 8.22 2.44
C ILE A 41 3.28 9.38 1.70
N SER A 42 2.68 10.55 1.78
CA SER A 42 3.20 11.77 1.16
C SER A 42 3.37 12.85 2.22
N LYS A 43 4.55 13.50 2.22
CA LYS A 43 4.97 14.53 3.16
C LYS A 43 5.80 15.59 2.42
N ASP A 44 5.81 16.81 2.94
CA ASP A 44 6.66 17.92 2.48
C ASP A 44 6.45 18.25 0.99
N GLY A 45 5.19 18.32 0.55
CA GLY A 45 4.83 18.56 -0.85
C GLY A 45 5.08 17.35 -1.77
N GLY A 46 5.37 16.19 -1.19
CA GLY A 46 5.62 14.96 -1.92
C GLY A 46 4.40 14.48 -2.71
N ARG A 47 4.67 13.75 -3.81
CA ARG A 47 3.62 13.17 -4.64
C ARG A 47 3.84 11.66 -4.78
N ALA A 48 2.87 10.88 -4.33
CA ALA A 48 2.82 9.44 -4.54
C ALA A 48 1.88 9.10 -5.70
N GLY A 49 2.19 8.04 -6.46
CA GLY A 49 1.33 7.60 -7.54
C GLY A 49 1.33 6.09 -7.67
N TYR A 50 0.14 5.50 -7.70
CA TYR A 50 -0.05 4.09 -8.06
C TYR A 50 -0.48 3.98 -9.51
N ARG A 51 0.20 3.13 -10.27
CA ARG A 51 -0.23 2.71 -11.60
C ARG A 51 -0.16 1.20 -11.69
N GLY A 52 -1.32 0.57 -11.90
CA GLY A 52 -1.43 -0.88 -12.04
C GLY A 52 -2.21 -1.23 -13.30
N LEU A 53 -1.78 -2.29 -13.99
CA LEU A 53 -2.53 -2.95 -15.04
C LEU A 53 -2.90 -4.35 -14.52
N LEU A 54 -4.18 -4.60 -14.37
CA LEU A 54 -4.76 -5.90 -14.12
C LEU A 54 -5.34 -6.42 -15.43
N GLU A 55 -4.86 -7.53 -15.91
CA GLU A 55 -5.31 -8.14 -17.16
C GLU A 55 -5.87 -9.53 -16.88
N VAL A 56 -7.14 -9.72 -17.21
CA VAL A 56 -7.86 -10.99 -17.10
C VAL A 56 -8.13 -11.49 -18.50
N ALA A 57 -7.33 -12.44 -18.95
CA ALA A 57 -7.45 -13.00 -20.29
C ALA A 57 -8.68 -13.90 -20.43
N LYS A 58 -9.14 -14.07 -21.67
CA LYS A 58 -10.21 -15.04 -22.01
C LYS A 58 -9.80 -16.45 -21.54
N GLY A 59 -10.73 -17.14 -20.87
CA GLY A 59 -10.48 -18.45 -20.28
C GLY A 59 -10.01 -18.43 -18.82
N ALA A 60 -9.72 -17.25 -18.24
CA ALA A 60 -9.38 -17.09 -16.82
C ALA A 60 -10.63 -17.19 -15.92
N THR A 61 -11.46 -18.21 -16.12
CA THR A 61 -12.72 -18.40 -15.40
C THR A 61 -12.52 -18.54 -13.89
N ARG A 62 -13.48 -18.00 -13.12
CA ARG A 62 -13.49 -18.03 -11.64
C ARG A 62 -12.28 -17.40 -10.99
N ALA A 63 -11.59 -16.54 -11.71
CA ALA A 63 -10.51 -15.76 -11.15
C ALA A 63 -11.07 -14.65 -10.25
N LYS A 64 -10.33 -14.37 -9.17
CA LYS A 64 -10.65 -13.28 -8.25
C LYS A 64 -9.45 -12.37 -8.10
N SER A 65 -9.67 -11.06 -8.16
CA SER A 65 -8.61 -10.10 -7.87
C SER A 65 -9.15 -8.89 -7.12
N LYS A 66 -8.44 -8.51 -6.06
CA LYS A 66 -8.72 -7.29 -5.32
C LYS A 66 -7.48 -6.40 -5.31
N VAL A 67 -7.65 -5.16 -5.73
CA VAL A 67 -6.62 -4.11 -5.63
C VAL A 67 -7.07 -3.13 -4.56
N VAL A 68 -6.24 -2.89 -3.56
CA VAL A 68 -6.48 -1.93 -2.48
C VAL A 68 -5.36 -0.92 -2.48
N CYS A 69 -5.70 0.35 -2.68
CA CYS A 69 -4.76 1.46 -2.70
C CYS A 69 -5.11 2.44 -1.58
N ASP A 70 -4.30 2.46 -0.53
CA ASP A 70 -4.46 3.39 0.59
C ASP A 70 -3.34 4.43 0.55
N ALA A 71 -3.71 5.69 0.66
CA ALA A 71 -2.78 6.80 0.75
C ALA A 71 -3.01 7.61 2.02
N LEU A 72 -1.93 7.92 2.72
CA LEU A 72 -1.91 8.81 3.86
C LEU A 72 -1.15 10.09 3.48
N ILE A 73 -1.80 11.24 3.61
CA ILE A 73 -1.24 12.55 3.34
C ILE A 73 -0.99 13.24 4.69
N LEU A 74 0.23 13.74 4.88
CA LEU A 74 0.65 14.32 6.16
C LEU A 74 0.56 15.85 6.19
N ASP A 75 0.45 16.50 5.03
CA ASP A 75 0.37 17.96 4.90
C ASP A 75 -0.57 18.36 3.75
N GLU A 76 -0.77 19.69 3.58
CA GLU A 76 -1.73 20.21 2.59
C GLU A 76 -1.16 20.30 1.17
N ASP A 77 0.15 20.34 1.04
CA ASP A 77 0.84 20.46 -0.25
C ASP A 77 1.11 19.12 -0.92
N SER A 78 1.06 18.04 -0.14
CA SER A 78 1.30 16.68 -0.60
C SER A 78 0.10 16.09 -1.33
N ARG A 79 0.38 15.15 -2.25
CA ARG A 79 -0.65 14.54 -3.11
C ARG A 79 -0.47 13.05 -3.26
N SER A 80 -1.59 12.36 -3.52
CA SER A 80 -1.57 10.97 -3.95
C SER A 80 -2.53 10.76 -5.12
N ASP A 81 -2.05 10.06 -6.15
CA ASP A 81 -2.83 9.76 -7.34
C ASP A 81 -2.90 8.23 -7.55
N THR A 82 -4.05 7.76 -7.98
CA THR A 82 -4.25 6.35 -8.29
C THR A 82 -4.78 6.23 -9.72
N TYR A 83 -4.04 5.49 -10.56
CA TYR A 83 -4.37 5.23 -11.96
C TYR A 83 -4.54 3.72 -12.19
N PRO A 84 -5.67 3.15 -11.79
CA PRO A 84 -5.95 1.74 -12.04
C PRO A 84 -6.28 1.54 -13.53
N TYR A 85 -5.72 0.49 -14.09
CA TYR A 85 -6.10 0.02 -15.41
C TYR A 85 -6.52 -1.44 -15.29
N ILE A 86 -7.76 -1.74 -15.68
CA ILE A 86 -8.30 -3.08 -15.55
C ILE A 86 -8.86 -3.48 -16.91
N GLN A 87 -8.30 -4.55 -17.49
CA GLN A 87 -8.77 -5.15 -18.71
C GLN A 87 -9.32 -6.54 -18.40
N ILE A 88 -10.60 -6.76 -18.73
CA ILE A 88 -11.29 -8.01 -18.42
C ILE A 88 -11.87 -8.57 -19.72
N ASP A 89 -11.34 -9.72 -20.15
CA ASP A 89 -11.78 -10.43 -21.35
C ASP A 89 -12.54 -11.73 -20.98
N GLU A 90 -12.96 -11.87 -19.72
CA GLU A 90 -13.68 -13.03 -19.19
C GLU A 90 -14.87 -12.60 -18.32
N ASN A 91 -16.02 -13.26 -18.46
CA ASN A 91 -17.25 -12.88 -17.77
C ASN A 91 -17.41 -13.51 -16.38
N GLU A 92 -16.86 -14.70 -16.16
CA GLU A 92 -17.00 -15.44 -14.90
C GLU A 92 -15.83 -15.10 -13.95
N VAL A 93 -15.77 -13.84 -13.49
CA VAL A 93 -14.69 -13.34 -12.61
C VAL A 93 -15.22 -12.38 -11.56
N ASP A 94 -14.45 -12.22 -10.47
CA ASP A 94 -14.74 -11.31 -9.37
C ASP A 94 -13.54 -10.37 -9.20
N ILE A 95 -13.67 -9.14 -9.71
CA ILE A 95 -12.58 -8.18 -9.78
C ILE A 95 -13.02 -6.89 -9.09
N GLY A 96 -12.24 -6.46 -8.10
CA GLY A 96 -12.49 -5.24 -7.34
C GLY A 96 -11.27 -4.33 -7.25
N HIS A 97 -11.50 -3.02 -7.26
CA HIS A 97 -10.52 -1.99 -6.94
C HIS A 97 -11.11 -1.02 -5.91
N GLU A 98 -10.37 -0.81 -4.84
CA GLU A 98 -10.69 0.18 -3.80
C GLU A 98 -9.53 1.16 -3.68
N ALA A 99 -9.83 2.44 -3.55
CA ALA A 99 -8.84 3.47 -3.28
C ALA A 99 -9.32 4.39 -2.17
N THR A 100 -8.47 4.59 -1.18
CA THR A 100 -8.71 5.49 -0.06
C THR A 100 -7.57 6.49 0.03
N VAL A 101 -7.91 7.77 0.10
CA VAL A 101 -6.95 8.84 0.38
C VAL A 101 -7.42 9.53 1.66
N SER A 102 -6.58 9.50 2.67
CA SER A 102 -6.85 10.17 3.95
C SER A 102 -5.73 11.14 4.30
N LYS A 103 -6.09 12.27 4.90
CA LYS A 103 -5.15 13.17 5.56
C LYS A 103 -5.01 12.73 7.01
N ILE A 104 -3.84 12.95 7.58
CA ILE A 104 -3.63 12.76 9.03
C ILE A 104 -4.62 13.66 9.79
N GLY A 105 -5.34 13.06 10.74
CA GLY A 105 -6.41 13.77 11.46
C GLY A 105 -5.85 14.66 12.58
N ASP A 106 -6.23 15.94 12.58
CA ASP A 106 -5.83 16.89 13.63
C ASP A 106 -6.28 16.42 15.03
N GLU A 107 -7.45 15.79 15.13
CA GLU A 107 -7.94 15.21 16.38
C GLU A 107 -7.08 14.05 16.88
N GLN A 108 -6.57 13.22 15.98
CA GLN A 108 -5.67 12.10 16.34
C GLN A 108 -4.34 12.64 16.83
N LEU A 109 -3.77 13.63 16.14
CA LEU A 109 -2.55 14.31 16.56
C LEU A 109 -2.74 14.97 17.92
N PHE A 110 -3.80 15.77 18.08
CA PHE A 110 -4.11 16.42 19.33
C PHE A 110 -4.25 15.44 20.49
N TYR A 111 -4.95 14.32 20.28
CA TYR A 111 -5.10 13.28 21.30
C TYR A 111 -3.76 12.71 21.74
N LEU A 112 -2.88 12.35 20.80
CA LEU A 112 -1.57 11.79 21.10
C LEU A 112 -0.67 12.82 21.79
N MET A 113 -0.66 14.05 21.31
CA MET A 113 0.08 15.16 21.91
C MET A 113 -0.42 15.48 23.33
N SER A 114 -1.71 15.40 23.62
CA SER A 114 -2.27 15.56 24.96
C SER A 114 -1.83 14.45 25.94
N ARG A 115 -1.31 13.35 25.43
CA ARG A 115 -0.69 12.25 26.21
C ARG A 115 0.82 12.41 26.38
N GLY A 116 1.37 13.53 25.93
CA GLY A 116 2.78 13.88 26.15
C GLY A 116 3.71 13.52 24.98
N LEU A 117 3.19 13.09 23.84
CA LEU A 117 4.01 12.88 22.65
C LEU A 117 4.31 14.22 21.96
N SER A 118 5.49 14.34 21.37
CA SER A 118 5.75 15.44 20.44
C SER A 118 4.93 15.25 19.17
N GLU A 119 4.74 16.30 18.38
CA GLU A 119 4.01 16.21 17.11
C GLU A 119 4.69 15.23 16.14
N SER A 120 6.03 15.23 16.10
CA SER A 120 6.79 14.27 15.29
C SER A 120 6.60 12.83 15.73
N ASP A 121 6.61 12.56 17.06
CA ASP A 121 6.39 11.21 17.59
C ASP A 121 4.96 10.74 17.35
N ALA A 122 3.98 11.63 17.51
CA ALA A 122 2.58 11.33 17.24
C ALA A 122 2.36 11.00 15.77
N SER A 123 2.93 11.79 14.86
CA SER A 123 2.88 11.53 13.42
C SER A 123 3.58 10.22 13.05
N ALA A 124 4.75 9.96 13.60
CA ALA A 124 5.48 8.71 13.39
C ALA A 124 4.68 7.48 13.87
N MET A 125 3.98 7.60 14.99
CA MET A 125 3.10 6.54 15.52
C MET A 125 1.93 6.25 14.57
N ILE A 126 1.27 7.29 14.05
CA ILE A 126 0.16 7.15 13.09
C ILE A 126 0.66 6.50 11.79
N VAL A 127 1.79 6.96 11.26
CA VAL A 127 2.43 6.40 10.07
C VAL A 127 2.79 4.93 10.26
N SER A 128 3.40 4.59 11.41
CA SER A 128 3.76 3.20 11.74
C SER A 128 2.52 2.30 11.80
N GLY A 129 1.42 2.78 12.41
CA GLY A 129 0.15 2.07 12.43
C GLY A 129 -0.45 1.86 11.04
N PHE A 130 -0.34 2.88 10.16
CA PHE A 130 -0.82 2.80 8.79
C PHE A 130 -0.10 1.72 7.97
N VAL A 131 1.21 1.57 8.14
CA VAL A 131 2.01 0.57 7.41
C VAL A 131 2.12 -0.79 8.11
N GLU A 132 1.65 -0.89 9.35
CA GLU A 132 1.73 -2.11 10.17
C GLU A 132 1.28 -3.40 9.45
N PRO A 133 0.18 -3.41 8.67
CA PRO A 133 -0.24 -4.61 7.95
C PRO A 133 0.82 -5.16 6.97
N ILE A 134 1.68 -4.26 6.45
CA ILE A 134 2.79 -4.66 5.57
C ILE A 134 3.99 -5.09 6.39
N THR A 135 4.33 -4.34 7.45
CA THR A 135 5.49 -4.65 8.29
C THR A 135 5.37 -5.98 9.01
N LYS A 136 4.17 -6.37 9.42
CA LYS A 136 3.90 -7.68 10.07
C LYS A 136 4.19 -8.89 9.19
N GLU A 137 4.32 -8.69 7.90
CA GLU A 137 4.58 -9.78 6.97
C GLU A 137 6.03 -9.84 6.51
N LEU A 138 6.84 -8.85 6.94
CA LEU A 138 8.27 -8.85 6.71
C LEU A 138 8.98 -9.77 7.72
N PRO A 139 10.11 -10.39 7.34
CA PRO A 139 11.03 -10.95 8.32
C PRO A 139 11.42 -9.88 9.37
N LEU A 140 11.63 -10.32 10.61
CA LEU A 140 11.82 -9.43 11.75
C LEU A 140 12.89 -8.35 11.52
N GLU A 141 14.00 -8.72 10.90
CA GLU A 141 15.12 -7.81 10.65
C GLU A 141 14.71 -6.65 9.73
N TYR A 142 13.92 -6.96 8.70
CA TYR A 142 13.41 -5.95 7.75
C TYR A 142 12.29 -5.10 8.37
N ALA A 143 11.45 -5.68 9.22
CA ALA A 143 10.40 -4.96 9.91
C ALA A 143 10.99 -3.92 10.89
N VAL A 144 12.04 -4.30 11.62
CA VAL A 144 12.74 -3.40 12.55
C VAL A 144 13.39 -2.25 11.77
N GLU A 145 14.11 -2.55 10.69
CA GLU A 145 14.78 -1.53 9.89
C GLU A 145 13.80 -0.59 9.21
N MET A 146 12.68 -1.12 8.69
CA MET A 146 11.63 -0.30 8.09
C MET A 146 11.03 0.68 9.09
N ASN A 147 10.72 0.22 10.31
CA ASN A 147 10.20 1.10 11.35
C ASN A 147 11.22 2.18 11.75
N ARG A 148 12.50 1.83 11.84
CA ARG A 148 13.56 2.79 12.10
C ARG A 148 13.67 3.86 11.02
N LEU A 149 13.63 3.45 9.74
CA LEU A 149 13.69 4.38 8.61
C LEU A 149 12.48 5.32 8.59
N ILE A 150 11.27 4.81 8.91
CA ILE A 150 10.07 5.64 9.05
C ILE A 150 10.29 6.69 10.13
N GLN A 151 10.81 6.30 11.30
CA GLN A 151 11.03 7.22 12.40
C GLN A 151 12.03 8.31 12.03
N LEU A 152 13.18 7.95 11.45
CA LEU A 152 14.19 8.90 10.97
C LEU A 152 13.62 9.88 9.92
N GLN A 153 12.79 9.39 9.00
CA GLN A 153 12.16 10.22 8.00
C GLN A 153 11.14 11.20 8.61
N MET A 154 10.45 10.79 9.65
CA MET A 154 9.50 11.68 10.35
C MET A 154 10.20 12.76 11.18
N GLU A 155 11.36 12.46 11.75
CA GLU A 155 12.20 13.41 12.47
C GLU A 155 12.89 14.43 11.56
N GLY A 156 12.83 14.24 10.23
CA GLY A 156 13.51 15.10 9.26
C GLY A 156 15.05 14.98 9.26
N SER A 157 15.59 13.91 9.83
CA SER A 157 17.03 13.69 9.98
C SER A 157 17.68 12.92 8.81
N VAL A 158 16.93 12.64 7.77
CA VAL A 158 17.43 12.00 6.54
C VAL A 158 17.30 13.01 5.41
N GLY A 159 18.35 13.79 5.20
CA GLY A 159 18.53 14.74 4.10
C GLY A 159 19.83 14.45 3.37
#